data_601cbb930c115a864e32e20c75cd75d8
#
_entry.id   601cbb930c115a864e32e20c75cd75d8
#
_cell.length_a   1.000
_cell.length_b   1.000
_cell.length_c   1.000
_cell.angle_alpha   90.00
_cell.angle_beta   90.00
_cell.angle_gamma   90.00
#
_symmetry.space_group_name_H-M   'P 1'
#
loop_
_entity.id
_entity.type
_entity.pdbx_description
1 polymer ?
#
loop_
_entity_poly.entity_id
_entity_poly.type
_entity_poly.pdbx_seq_one_letter_code
_entity_poly.pdbx_strand_id
1 'polypeptide(L)'
;MEVNIIGAGLAGSEAALQLAKQGFKVNLYEMRPVTKTGAHTTEDCAEFVCSNSLGSYDITNGSGLLKHEMEMLGGELIEIAKECQVPAGNALAIDRHKFSQTVTKKIEQNQNITLIREEVTEIPQTPTIIASGPLTSSKFTDAIKKFTKSEYLHFFDAIAPIVEKDSINFDIAFWASRYDKGEASYINCPMNQEQYEKFYNILINAPRIEQHDFEKGAKFFESCLPIEVLASRGVDTLRFGPMKPVGLIDKRTNEKNYAVVQLRQDNSAKTLFNLVGFQTNLKWGAQKELLQSIPGLENVNIVRYGVMHRNTFINSPNLLNPTLQTRERKDLFFAGQITGTEGYTESIASGLLAGLNMARLLNNEPLLALPTDTMLGALTHYITNPEHTNFQPINSNWGIVPPVELPKKERKNKKLKGELMANRALESLKSYLINK
;
A
#
# COMPACT_ATOMS: atom_id res chain seq x y z
N MET A 1 3.06 19.17 -26.02
CA MET A 1 2.22 19.60 -24.88
C MET A 1 2.92 19.17 -23.62
N GLU A 2 2.81 19.97 -22.57
CA GLU A 2 3.37 19.68 -21.25
C GLU A 2 2.26 19.25 -20.30
N VAL A 3 2.54 18.29 -19.43
CA VAL A 3 1.63 17.80 -18.40
C VAL A 3 2.27 18.00 -17.04
N ASN A 4 1.53 18.55 -16.09
CA ASN A 4 2.00 18.65 -14.71
C ASN A 4 1.53 17.44 -13.89
N ILE A 5 2.43 16.90 -13.09
CA ILE A 5 2.11 15.85 -12.11
C ILE A 5 2.55 16.35 -10.74
N ILE A 6 1.62 16.37 -9.79
CA ILE A 6 1.87 16.87 -8.44
C ILE A 6 2.04 15.70 -7.49
N GLY A 7 3.26 15.51 -7.02
CA GLY A 7 3.69 14.41 -6.15
C GLY A 7 4.43 13.31 -6.92
N ALA A 8 5.70 13.08 -6.56
CA ALA A 8 6.54 12.00 -7.11
C ALA A 8 6.50 10.73 -6.23
N GLY A 9 5.37 10.44 -5.60
CA GLY A 9 5.10 9.15 -4.95
C GLY A 9 4.85 8.04 -5.98
N LEU A 10 4.36 6.89 -5.54
CA LEU A 10 4.11 5.73 -6.40
C LEU A 10 3.22 6.06 -7.61
N ALA A 11 2.07 6.70 -7.36
CA ALA A 11 1.12 7.01 -8.43
C ALA A 11 1.66 8.05 -9.41
N GLY A 12 2.29 9.13 -8.91
CA GLY A 12 2.82 10.19 -9.78
C GLY A 12 4.04 9.74 -10.58
N SER A 13 4.91 8.92 -10.00
CA SER A 13 6.06 8.33 -10.71
C SER A 13 5.60 7.40 -11.84
N GLU A 14 4.60 6.54 -11.58
CA GLU A 14 4.03 5.68 -12.62
C GLU A 14 3.40 6.51 -13.75
N ALA A 15 2.55 7.49 -13.39
CA ALA A 15 1.90 8.36 -14.37
C ALA A 15 2.92 9.14 -15.23
N ALA A 16 4.01 9.63 -14.62
CA ALA A 16 5.07 10.35 -15.32
C ALA A 16 5.79 9.46 -16.35
N LEU A 17 6.13 8.23 -15.97
CA LEU A 17 6.76 7.27 -16.85
C LEU A 17 5.84 6.88 -18.03
N GLN A 18 4.54 6.68 -17.77
CA GLN A 18 3.57 6.38 -18.83
C GLN A 18 3.42 7.52 -19.84
N LEU A 19 3.31 8.77 -19.37
CA LEU A 19 3.24 9.94 -20.26
C LEU A 19 4.52 10.13 -21.06
N ALA A 20 5.67 10.01 -20.42
CA ALA A 20 6.97 10.14 -21.07
C ALA A 20 7.19 9.06 -22.14
N LYS A 21 6.72 7.84 -21.91
CA LYS A 21 6.73 6.72 -22.87
C LYS A 21 5.89 7.02 -24.12
N GLN A 22 4.83 7.81 -23.97
CA GLN A 22 3.99 8.31 -25.08
C GLN A 22 4.53 9.59 -25.73
N GLY A 23 5.72 10.07 -25.33
CA GLY A 23 6.40 11.23 -25.90
C GLY A 23 5.96 12.60 -25.37
N PHE A 24 5.12 12.64 -24.33
CA PHE A 24 4.71 13.89 -23.68
C PHE A 24 5.82 14.43 -22.78
N LYS A 25 5.96 15.76 -22.72
CA LYS A 25 6.80 16.44 -21.71
C LYS A 25 6.07 16.50 -20.39
N VAL A 26 6.75 16.12 -19.33
CA VAL A 26 6.19 16.02 -17.97
C VAL A 26 6.97 16.89 -17.00
N ASN A 27 6.28 17.78 -16.30
CA ASN A 27 6.78 18.48 -15.14
C ASN A 27 6.30 17.71 -13.90
N LEU A 28 7.21 16.93 -13.28
CA LEU A 28 6.92 16.14 -12.08
C LEU A 28 7.35 16.92 -10.85
N TYR A 29 6.40 17.38 -10.06
CA TYR A 29 6.66 18.15 -8.84
C TYR A 29 6.74 17.24 -7.62
N GLU A 30 7.77 17.44 -6.80
CA GLU A 30 7.94 16.77 -5.52
C GLU A 30 8.38 17.80 -4.46
N MET A 31 7.62 17.90 -3.39
CA MET A 31 7.90 18.89 -2.36
C MET A 31 9.15 18.60 -1.51
N ARG A 32 9.61 17.34 -1.45
CA ARG A 32 10.85 16.97 -0.75
C ARG A 32 12.08 17.27 -1.64
N PRO A 33 13.17 17.73 -1.05
CA PRO A 33 13.45 17.92 0.38
C PRO A 33 12.98 19.26 0.96
N VAL A 34 12.43 20.17 0.15
CA VAL A 34 12.08 21.56 0.56
C VAL A 34 11.05 21.52 1.69
N THR A 35 9.98 20.76 1.49
CA THR A 35 8.94 20.52 2.50
C THR A 35 8.93 19.05 2.88
N LYS A 36 9.24 18.77 4.15
CA LYS A 36 9.31 17.39 4.68
C LYS A 36 7.92 16.89 5.11
N THR A 37 7.74 15.57 5.06
CA THR A 37 6.59 14.87 5.65
C THR A 37 7.01 14.10 6.88
N GLY A 38 6.06 13.71 7.73
CA GLY A 38 6.36 12.89 8.91
C GLY A 38 6.71 11.43 8.61
N ALA A 39 6.45 10.92 7.40
CA ALA A 39 6.62 9.50 7.07
C ALA A 39 7.83 9.21 6.17
N HIS A 40 8.17 10.11 5.28
CA HIS A 40 9.30 9.93 4.36
C HIS A 40 10.64 10.17 5.05
N THR A 41 11.65 9.41 4.67
CA THR A 41 13.01 9.48 5.22
C THR A 41 14.05 9.87 4.19
N THR A 42 13.71 9.79 2.90
CA THR A 42 14.59 10.12 1.76
C THR A 42 13.98 11.19 0.87
N GLU A 43 14.75 11.63 -0.13
CA GLU A 43 14.29 12.50 -1.21
C GLU A 43 13.84 11.72 -2.44
N ASP A 44 13.98 10.40 -2.42
CA ASP A 44 13.71 9.53 -3.56
C ASP A 44 12.23 9.55 -3.99
N CYS A 45 12.00 9.42 -5.27
CA CYS A 45 10.67 9.17 -5.82
C CYS A 45 10.16 7.78 -5.41
N ALA A 46 8.84 7.61 -5.36
CA ALA A 46 8.19 6.33 -5.07
C ALA A 46 8.66 5.65 -3.77
N GLU A 47 9.02 6.41 -2.73
CA GLU A 47 9.45 5.86 -1.44
C GLU A 47 8.33 5.09 -0.74
N PHE A 48 8.66 3.88 -0.25
CA PHE A 48 7.77 3.07 0.59
C PHE A 48 7.88 3.49 2.05
N VAL A 49 6.83 4.06 2.59
CA VAL A 49 6.84 4.65 3.94
C VAL A 49 6.43 3.72 5.07
N CYS A 50 5.55 2.74 4.85
CA CYS A 50 5.07 1.85 5.91
C CYS A 50 5.67 0.44 5.81
N SER A 51 5.21 -0.40 4.90
CA SER A 51 5.76 -1.74 4.68
C SER A 51 6.59 -1.77 3.40
N ASN A 52 7.31 -2.86 3.15
CA ASN A 52 8.02 -3.07 1.90
C ASN A 52 7.32 -4.06 0.96
N SER A 53 6.03 -4.28 1.14
CA SER A 53 5.28 -5.29 0.40
C SER A 53 4.20 -4.68 -0.48
N LEU A 54 4.15 -5.15 -1.71
CA LEU A 54 3.05 -4.94 -2.65
C LEU A 54 1.94 -6.00 -2.51
N GLY A 55 1.96 -6.80 -1.44
CA GLY A 55 0.99 -7.87 -1.20
C GLY A 55 1.23 -9.12 -2.04
N SER A 56 0.25 -10.04 -2.06
CA SER A 56 0.38 -11.30 -2.79
C SER A 56 0.57 -11.09 -4.29
N TYR A 57 1.43 -11.91 -4.91
CA TYR A 57 1.57 -12.00 -6.36
C TYR A 57 0.75 -13.13 -6.97
N ASP A 58 0.16 -13.98 -6.14
CA ASP A 58 -0.70 -15.08 -6.57
C ASP A 58 -2.00 -14.51 -7.20
N ILE A 59 -2.24 -14.85 -8.46
CA ILE A 59 -3.38 -14.37 -9.25
C ILE A 59 -4.75 -14.71 -8.63
N THR A 60 -4.80 -15.72 -7.78
CA THR A 60 -6.04 -16.10 -7.06
C THR A 60 -6.42 -15.12 -5.95
N ASN A 61 -5.58 -14.11 -5.70
CA ASN A 61 -5.84 -13.00 -4.78
C ASN A 61 -6.08 -11.69 -5.55
N GLY A 62 -6.91 -10.81 -5.02
CA GLY A 62 -7.23 -9.53 -5.67
C GLY A 62 -5.99 -8.67 -5.95
N SER A 63 -5.07 -8.59 -5.00
CA SER A 63 -3.80 -7.86 -5.17
C SER A 63 -2.88 -8.51 -6.22
N GLY A 64 -2.91 -9.85 -6.36
CA GLY A 64 -2.17 -10.56 -7.41
C GLY A 64 -2.76 -10.28 -8.79
N LEU A 65 -4.09 -10.41 -8.93
CA LEU A 65 -4.77 -10.06 -10.18
C LEU A 65 -4.47 -8.63 -10.61
N LEU A 66 -4.55 -7.65 -9.70
CA LEU A 66 -4.26 -6.24 -10.00
C LEU A 66 -2.86 -6.06 -10.59
N LYS A 67 -1.84 -6.78 -10.09
CA LYS A 67 -0.48 -6.73 -10.64
C LYS A 67 -0.39 -7.25 -12.07
N HIS A 68 -1.06 -8.37 -12.35
CA HIS A 68 -1.10 -8.93 -13.71
C HIS A 68 -1.86 -8.01 -14.68
N GLU A 69 -2.93 -7.34 -14.22
CA GLU A 69 -3.61 -6.31 -15.02
C GLU A 69 -2.69 -5.11 -15.31
N MET A 70 -1.90 -4.67 -14.32
CA MET A 70 -0.91 -3.60 -14.51
C MET A 70 0.16 -4.00 -15.52
N GLU A 71 0.65 -5.24 -15.49
CA GLU A 71 1.59 -5.77 -16.50
C GLU A 71 0.99 -5.75 -17.90
N MET A 72 -0.27 -6.19 -18.06
CA MET A 72 -0.98 -6.13 -19.34
C MET A 72 -1.16 -4.71 -19.86
N LEU A 73 -1.30 -3.73 -18.97
CA LEU A 73 -1.40 -2.30 -19.28
C LEU A 73 -0.03 -1.63 -19.50
N GLY A 74 1.08 -2.35 -19.31
CA GLY A 74 2.44 -1.86 -19.50
C GLY A 74 2.97 -1.00 -18.36
N GLY A 75 2.58 -1.31 -17.12
CA GLY A 75 3.04 -0.64 -15.89
C GLY A 75 4.56 -0.70 -15.73
N GLU A 76 5.18 0.43 -15.43
CA GLU A 76 6.63 0.56 -15.32
C GLU A 76 7.13 0.21 -13.90
N LEU A 77 6.42 0.66 -12.86
CA LEU A 77 6.84 0.43 -11.48
C LEU A 77 6.68 -1.02 -11.04
N ILE A 78 5.74 -1.77 -11.62
CA ILE A 78 5.60 -3.20 -11.31
C ILE A 78 6.78 -4.01 -11.84
N GLU A 79 7.34 -3.65 -13.00
CA GLU A 79 8.55 -4.29 -13.52
C GLU A 79 9.76 -3.96 -12.65
N ILE A 80 9.95 -2.69 -12.25
CA ILE A 80 11.02 -2.30 -11.32
C ILE A 80 10.87 -3.02 -9.98
N ALA A 81 9.63 -3.22 -9.50
CA ALA A 81 9.39 -3.95 -8.26
C ALA A 81 9.86 -5.41 -8.31
N LYS A 82 9.67 -6.09 -9.45
CA LYS A 82 10.19 -7.45 -9.68
C LYS A 82 11.71 -7.50 -9.63
N GLU A 83 12.40 -6.52 -10.22
CA GLU A 83 13.86 -6.41 -10.20
C GLU A 83 14.44 -6.15 -8.79
N CYS A 84 13.63 -5.54 -7.93
CA CYS A 84 14.00 -5.19 -6.56
C CYS A 84 13.44 -6.17 -5.52
N GLN A 85 12.89 -7.31 -5.95
CA GLN A 85 12.25 -8.27 -5.07
C GLN A 85 13.20 -8.84 -4.02
N VAL A 86 12.67 -9.02 -2.81
CA VAL A 86 13.29 -9.77 -1.71
C VAL A 86 12.41 -10.95 -1.32
N PRO A 87 12.98 -12.05 -0.78
CA PRO A 87 12.22 -13.23 -0.40
C PRO A 87 11.12 -12.94 0.63
N ALA A 88 9.88 -13.27 0.30
CA ALA A 88 8.71 -13.09 1.17
C ALA A 88 7.56 -14.08 0.84
N GLY A 89 7.86 -15.32 0.55
CA GLY A 89 6.88 -16.35 0.18
C GLY A 89 6.11 -15.94 -1.08
N ASN A 90 4.77 -15.89 -1.00
CA ASN A 90 3.91 -15.50 -2.13
C ASN A 90 3.71 -13.98 -2.25
N ALA A 91 4.31 -13.17 -1.39
CA ALA A 91 4.20 -11.72 -1.46
C ALA A 91 5.31 -11.14 -2.35
N LEU A 92 4.98 -10.12 -3.14
CA LEU A 92 5.97 -9.28 -3.79
C LEU A 92 6.46 -8.26 -2.75
N ALA A 93 7.49 -8.61 -2.00
CA ALA A 93 8.20 -7.69 -1.14
C ALA A 93 9.47 -7.20 -1.85
N ILE A 94 9.87 -5.98 -1.57
CA ILE A 94 10.98 -5.32 -2.26
C ILE A 94 12.01 -4.78 -1.29
N ASP A 95 13.24 -4.62 -1.75
CA ASP A 95 14.21 -3.73 -1.14
C ASP A 95 13.76 -2.29 -1.41
N ARG A 96 13.23 -1.62 -0.38
CA ARG A 96 12.60 -0.30 -0.52
C ARG A 96 13.56 0.79 -0.99
N HIS A 97 14.83 0.73 -0.56
CA HIS A 97 15.84 1.71 -0.95
C HIS A 97 16.28 1.49 -2.39
N LYS A 98 16.58 0.25 -2.76
CA LYS A 98 16.92 -0.09 -4.15
C LYS A 98 15.79 0.29 -5.12
N PHE A 99 14.53 0.06 -4.73
CA PHE A 99 13.37 0.39 -5.54
C PHE A 99 13.25 1.90 -5.76
N SER A 100 13.23 2.69 -4.68
CA SER A 100 13.06 4.16 -4.79
C SER A 100 14.21 4.80 -5.55
N GLN A 101 15.45 4.37 -5.33
CA GLN A 101 16.62 4.83 -6.09
C GLN A 101 16.53 4.46 -7.57
N THR A 102 16.07 3.24 -7.91
CA THR A 102 15.90 2.82 -9.29
C THR A 102 14.84 3.65 -10.01
N VAL A 103 13.70 3.89 -9.35
CA VAL A 103 12.64 4.76 -9.88
C VAL A 103 13.13 6.20 -10.07
N THR A 104 13.79 6.77 -9.07
CA THR A 104 14.35 8.13 -9.12
C THR A 104 15.30 8.27 -10.30
N LYS A 105 16.26 7.36 -10.42
CA LYS A 105 17.23 7.35 -11.53
C LYS A 105 16.54 7.23 -12.90
N LYS A 106 15.50 6.39 -13.02
CA LYS A 106 14.75 6.23 -14.29
C LYS A 106 14.01 7.52 -14.65
N ILE A 107 13.47 8.23 -13.68
CA ILE A 107 12.82 9.54 -13.86
C ILE A 107 13.84 10.60 -14.28
N GLU A 108 14.94 10.75 -13.54
CA GLU A 108 15.98 11.76 -13.81
C GLU A 108 16.70 11.57 -15.14
N GLN A 109 16.85 10.33 -15.59
CA GLN A 109 17.47 10.01 -16.89
C GLN A 109 16.51 10.14 -18.08
N ASN A 110 15.21 10.34 -17.83
CA ASN A 110 14.23 10.46 -18.90
C ASN A 110 14.18 11.88 -19.45
N GLN A 111 14.53 12.05 -20.73
CA GLN A 111 14.57 13.36 -21.41
C GLN A 111 13.19 14.04 -21.52
N ASN A 112 12.10 13.31 -21.28
CA ASN A 112 10.74 13.82 -21.32
C ASN A 112 10.20 14.18 -19.93
N ILE A 113 10.94 13.93 -18.84
CA ILE A 113 10.52 14.24 -17.48
C ILE A 113 11.46 15.28 -16.89
N THR A 114 10.89 16.36 -16.38
CA THR A 114 11.60 17.35 -15.56
C THR A 114 11.14 17.17 -14.11
N LEU A 115 12.03 16.66 -13.26
CA LEU A 115 11.76 16.53 -11.83
C LEU A 115 12.02 17.89 -11.14
N ILE A 116 10.96 18.48 -10.59
CA ILE A 116 10.99 19.80 -9.97
C ILE A 116 10.79 19.64 -8.45
N ARG A 117 11.81 20.02 -7.69
CA ARG A 117 11.80 19.95 -6.21
C ARG A 117 11.18 21.21 -5.62
N GLU A 118 9.85 21.27 -5.64
CA GLU A 118 9.08 22.43 -5.19
C GLU A 118 7.73 22.00 -4.61
N GLU A 119 7.28 22.72 -3.57
CA GLU A 119 5.93 22.59 -3.02
C GLU A 119 4.94 23.36 -3.91
N VAL A 120 4.08 22.63 -4.61
CA VAL A 120 2.95 23.23 -5.34
C VAL A 120 1.87 23.63 -4.35
N THR A 121 1.38 24.88 -4.47
CA THR A 121 0.37 25.44 -3.55
C THR A 121 -0.95 25.77 -4.24
N GLU A 122 -1.00 25.73 -5.58
CA GLU A 122 -2.19 25.98 -6.39
C GLU A 122 -2.31 24.92 -7.49
N ILE A 123 -3.53 24.59 -7.92
CA ILE A 123 -3.74 23.66 -9.02
C ILE A 123 -3.42 24.38 -10.35
N PRO A 124 -2.45 23.87 -11.14
CA PRO A 124 -2.11 24.46 -12.43
C PRO A 124 -3.31 24.50 -13.38
N GLN A 125 -3.38 25.53 -14.24
CA GLN A 125 -4.47 25.69 -15.22
C GLN A 125 -4.29 24.85 -16.50
N THR A 126 -3.14 24.21 -16.66
CA THR A 126 -2.79 23.32 -17.77
C THR A 126 -3.07 21.85 -17.39
N PRO A 127 -3.02 20.89 -18.33
CA PRO A 127 -3.26 19.48 -18.05
C PRO A 127 -2.48 18.98 -16.82
N THR A 128 -3.18 18.41 -15.83
CA THR A 128 -2.59 18.10 -14.53
C THR A 128 -3.10 16.78 -13.97
N ILE A 129 -2.19 15.98 -13.39
CA ILE A 129 -2.51 14.82 -12.55
C ILE A 129 -2.12 15.15 -11.11
N ILE A 130 -3.08 15.14 -10.18
CA ILE A 130 -2.82 15.27 -8.74
C ILE A 130 -2.60 13.88 -8.16
N ALA A 131 -1.35 13.59 -7.78
CA ALA A 131 -0.89 12.34 -7.20
C ALA A 131 -0.13 12.58 -5.88
N SER A 132 -0.50 13.63 -5.15
CA SER A 132 0.18 14.12 -3.94
C SER A 132 0.06 13.18 -2.74
N GLY A 133 -0.77 12.14 -2.84
CA GLY A 133 -0.91 11.09 -1.84
C GLY A 133 -1.60 11.55 -0.54
N PRO A 134 -1.55 10.70 0.50
CA PRO A 134 -2.28 10.94 1.75
C PRO A 134 -1.63 12.01 2.64
N LEU A 135 -0.36 12.34 2.40
CA LEU A 135 0.42 13.32 3.15
C LEU A 135 0.59 14.64 2.38
N THR A 136 -0.41 15.00 1.59
CA THR A 136 -0.48 16.29 0.87
C THR A 136 -0.26 17.45 1.84
N SER A 137 0.57 18.43 1.45
CA SER A 137 0.84 19.60 2.28
C SER A 137 -0.42 20.41 2.59
N SER A 138 -0.43 21.13 3.70
CA SER A 138 -1.58 21.91 4.12
C SER A 138 -1.99 22.96 3.08
N LYS A 139 -1.01 23.67 2.49
CA LYS A 139 -1.28 24.70 1.46
C LYS A 139 -1.91 24.10 0.22
N PHE A 140 -1.39 22.96 -0.27
CA PHE A 140 -1.98 22.29 -1.44
C PHE A 140 -3.33 21.65 -1.11
N THR A 141 -3.50 21.15 0.12
CA THR A 141 -4.80 20.70 0.64
C THR A 141 -5.84 21.80 0.53
N ASP A 142 -5.53 23.04 0.92
CA ASP A 142 -6.45 24.17 0.82
C ASP A 142 -6.82 24.50 -0.64
N ALA A 143 -5.86 24.41 -1.57
CA ALA A 143 -6.13 24.58 -2.99
C ALA A 143 -7.08 23.49 -3.54
N ILE A 144 -6.89 22.22 -3.14
CA ILE A 144 -7.79 21.14 -3.54
C ILE A 144 -9.17 21.32 -2.91
N LYS A 145 -9.28 21.70 -1.63
CA LYS A 145 -10.57 22.04 -0.98
C LYS A 145 -11.34 23.12 -1.74
N LYS A 146 -10.65 24.18 -2.11
CA LYS A 146 -11.24 25.28 -2.88
C LYS A 146 -11.79 24.80 -4.23
N PHE A 147 -11.06 23.91 -4.92
CA PHE A 147 -11.50 23.33 -6.18
C PHE A 147 -12.68 22.39 -5.98
N THR A 148 -12.60 21.46 -5.03
CA THR A 148 -13.60 20.42 -4.81
C THR A 148 -14.85 20.93 -4.11
N LYS A 149 -14.80 22.11 -3.50
CA LYS A 149 -15.88 22.67 -2.66
C LYS A 149 -16.37 21.72 -1.57
N SER A 150 -15.50 20.83 -1.12
CA SER A 150 -15.83 19.79 -0.14
C SER A 150 -14.73 19.64 0.91
N GLU A 151 -15.14 19.24 2.12
CA GLU A 151 -14.19 18.88 3.15
C GLU A 151 -13.49 17.55 2.81
N TYR A 152 -12.23 17.42 3.25
CA TYR A 152 -11.50 16.18 3.16
C TYR A 152 -12.07 15.14 4.10
N LEU A 153 -12.00 13.89 3.66
CA LEU A 153 -12.18 12.72 4.50
C LEU A 153 -10.81 12.30 5.04
N HIS A 154 -10.79 11.76 6.25
CA HIS A 154 -9.55 11.37 6.91
C HIS A 154 -9.67 9.96 7.48
N PHE A 155 -8.56 9.23 7.45
CA PHE A 155 -8.36 8.01 8.21
C PHE A 155 -6.94 7.97 8.78
N PHE A 156 -6.68 7.06 9.71
CA PHE A 156 -5.37 6.92 10.32
C PHE A 156 -4.73 5.61 9.89
N ASP A 157 -3.44 5.69 9.55
CA ASP A 157 -2.59 4.56 9.23
C ASP A 157 -1.39 4.53 10.18
N ALA A 158 -0.91 3.35 10.52
CA ALA A 158 0.21 3.17 11.40
C ALA A 158 1.32 2.34 10.72
N ILE A 159 2.57 2.66 11.05
CA ILE A 159 3.76 2.00 10.54
C ILE A 159 4.26 0.97 11.56
N ALA A 160 4.73 -0.18 11.07
CA ALA A 160 5.36 -1.20 11.89
C ALA A 160 6.86 -0.91 12.13
N PRO A 161 7.43 -1.30 13.28
CA PRO A 161 8.85 -1.17 13.57
C PRO A 161 9.73 -2.02 12.63
N ILE A 162 10.97 -1.53 12.40
CA ILE A 162 12.02 -2.26 11.68
C ILE A 162 13.19 -2.49 12.64
N VAL A 163 13.75 -3.70 12.62
CA VAL A 163 14.82 -4.14 13.52
C VAL A 163 16.02 -4.69 12.75
N GLU A 164 17.20 -4.67 13.37
CA GLU A 164 18.40 -5.28 12.84
C GLU A 164 18.43 -6.79 13.08
N LYS A 165 18.80 -7.55 12.06
CA LYS A 165 18.90 -9.01 12.13
C LYS A 165 19.87 -9.50 13.20
N ASP A 166 21.04 -8.87 13.30
CA ASP A 166 22.10 -9.31 14.22
C ASP A 166 21.74 -9.13 15.70
N SER A 167 20.68 -8.38 15.98
CA SER A 167 20.12 -8.23 17.33
C SER A 167 19.07 -9.30 17.68
N ILE A 168 18.76 -10.21 16.77
CA ILE A 168 17.76 -11.29 16.94
C ILE A 168 18.47 -12.53 17.49
N ASN A 169 17.93 -13.10 18.55
CA ASN A 169 18.44 -14.35 19.13
C ASN A 169 17.90 -15.57 18.37
N PHE A 170 18.74 -16.18 17.54
CA PHE A 170 18.39 -17.35 16.73
C PHE A 170 18.43 -18.69 17.51
N ASP A 171 18.82 -18.71 18.77
CA ASP A 171 18.60 -19.88 19.63
C ASP A 171 17.09 -20.07 19.90
N ILE A 172 16.33 -18.98 19.88
CA ILE A 172 14.87 -18.96 20.08
C ILE A 172 14.15 -18.80 18.74
N ALA A 173 14.46 -17.71 17.99
CA ALA A 173 13.84 -17.44 16.70
C ALA A 173 14.25 -18.48 15.63
N PHE A 174 13.37 -18.71 14.66
CA PHE A 174 13.62 -19.69 13.60
C PHE A 174 13.12 -19.22 12.23
N TRP A 175 13.74 -19.74 11.19
CA TRP A 175 13.34 -19.48 9.82
C TRP A 175 12.25 -20.47 9.38
N ALA A 176 11.12 -19.96 8.93
CA ALA A 176 10.07 -20.75 8.31
C ALA A 176 9.15 -19.89 7.42
N SER A 177 8.49 -20.54 6.49
CA SER A 177 7.33 -20.00 5.78
C SER A 177 6.08 -20.77 6.18
N ARG A 178 4.93 -20.12 6.21
CA ARG A 178 3.67 -20.72 6.66
C ARG A 178 3.28 -21.89 5.77
N TYR A 179 3.03 -23.04 6.38
CA TYR A 179 2.73 -24.34 5.72
C TYR A 179 3.85 -24.83 4.80
N ASP A 180 5.11 -24.48 5.10
CA ASP A 180 6.29 -24.79 4.27
C ASP A 180 6.11 -24.40 2.79
N LYS A 181 5.36 -23.33 2.52
CA LYS A 181 5.15 -22.83 1.16
C LYS A 181 6.32 -21.95 0.72
N GLY A 182 7.07 -22.42 -0.26
CA GLY A 182 8.26 -21.73 -0.78
C GLY A 182 9.46 -21.82 0.17
N GLU A 183 10.39 -20.90 0.03
CA GLU A 183 11.56 -20.81 0.90
C GLU A 183 11.18 -20.32 2.30
N ALA A 184 11.97 -20.72 3.31
CA ALA A 184 11.85 -20.25 4.69
C ALA A 184 12.30 -18.77 4.77
N SER A 185 11.46 -17.84 4.38
CA SER A 185 11.79 -16.42 4.16
C SER A 185 11.40 -15.48 5.30
N TYR A 186 10.74 -16.02 6.35
CA TYR A 186 10.35 -15.23 7.53
C TYR A 186 11.12 -15.70 8.75
N ILE A 187 11.54 -14.76 9.60
CA ILE A 187 11.99 -15.05 10.95
C ILE A 187 10.75 -15.11 11.84
N ASN A 188 10.65 -16.14 12.68
CA ASN A 188 9.51 -16.42 13.53
C ASN A 188 9.96 -16.46 14.98
N CYS A 189 9.34 -15.64 15.84
CA CYS A 189 9.58 -15.60 17.27
C CYS A 189 8.41 -16.28 17.97
N PRO A 190 8.59 -17.52 18.49
CA PRO A 190 7.53 -18.30 19.12
C PRO A 190 7.26 -17.83 20.55
N MET A 191 6.03 -17.98 20.99
CA MET A 191 5.60 -17.73 22.36
C MET A 191 4.80 -18.91 22.89
N ASN A 192 5.03 -19.28 24.14
CA ASN A 192 4.09 -20.08 24.93
C ASN A 192 2.98 -19.19 25.49
N GLN A 193 2.03 -19.76 26.24
CA GLN A 193 0.88 -19.05 26.78
C GLN A 193 1.31 -17.94 27.77
N GLU A 194 2.18 -18.26 28.72
CA GLU A 194 2.63 -17.32 29.75
C GLU A 194 3.36 -16.11 29.13
N GLN A 195 4.24 -16.35 28.15
CA GLN A 195 4.95 -15.32 27.41
C GLN A 195 3.99 -14.43 26.62
N TYR A 196 2.97 -15.01 26.00
CA TYR A 196 1.93 -14.25 25.28
C TYR A 196 1.10 -13.39 26.22
N GLU A 197 0.66 -13.92 27.36
CA GLU A 197 -0.11 -13.18 28.36
C GLU A 197 0.69 -12.00 28.92
N LYS A 198 1.98 -12.19 29.18
CA LYS A 198 2.89 -11.11 29.58
C LYS A 198 2.98 -10.04 28.50
N PHE A 199 3.26 -10.44 27.25
CA PHE A 199 3.31 -9.54 26.09
C PHE A 199 1.99 -8.77 25.93
N TYR A 200 0.85 -9.47 25.99
CA TYR A 200 -0.48 -8.87 25.86
C TYR A 200 -0.73 -7.81 26.95
N ASN A 201 -0.38 -8.12 28.20
CA ASN A 201 -0.56 -7.18 29.32
C ASN A 201 0.33 -5.93 29.16
N ILE A 202 1.56 -6.06 28.67
CA ILE A 202 2.41 -4.92 28.33
C ILE A 202 1.73 -4.08 27.24
N LEU A 203 1.27 -4.71 26.17
CA LEU A 203 0.69 -4.04 25.01
C LEU A 203 -0.57 -3.22 25.35
N ILE A 204 -1.51 -3.80 26.08
CA ILE A 204 -2.77 -3.11 26.38
C ILE A 204 -2.61 -1.94 27.37
N ASN A 205 -1.59 -2.01 28.24
CA ASN A 205 -1.28 -0.97 29.23
C ASN A 205 -0.20 0.01 28.73
N ALA A 206 0.38 -0.20 27.57
CA ALA A 206 1.45 0.60 27.03
C ALA A 206 1.00 2.06 26.78
N PRO A 207 1.82 3.06 27.13
CA PRO A 207 1.52 4.46 26.87
C PRO A 207 1.52 4.73 25.35
N ARG A 208 0.44 5.38 24.92
CA ARG A 208 0.21 5.78 23.51
C ARG A 208 0.59 7.24 23.31
N ILE A 209 0.85 7.60 22.04
CA ILE A 209 0.96 8.99 21.65
C ILE A 209 -0.43 9.61 21.79
N GLU A 210 -0.54 10.74 22.47
CA GLU A 210 -1.80 11.43 22.65
C GLU A 210 -2.31 11.92 21.29
N GLN A 211 -3.56 11.58 20.99
CA GLN A 211 -4.23 12.11 19.81
C GLN A 211 -4.73 13.53 20.12
N HIS A 212 -4.57 14.44 19.19
CA HIS A 212 -5.18 15.76 19.29
C HIS A 212 -6.71 15.66 19.36
N ASP A 213 -7.40 16.67 19.94
CA ASP A 213 -8.85 16.61 20.18
C ASP A 213 -9.67 16.39 18.89
N PHE A 214 -9.19 16.84 17.74
CA PHE A 214 -9.81 16.60 16.44
C PHE A 214 -9.59 15.17 15.89
N GLU A 215 -8.76 14.36 16.54
CA GLU A 215 -8.48 12.96 16.20
C GLU A 215 -9.28 11.97 17.05
N LYS A 216 -9.94 12.47 18.12
CA LYS A 216 -10.82 11.66 18.98
C LYS A 216 -12.01 11.16 18.16
N GLY A 217 -12.12 9.84 18.02
CA GLY A 217 -13.13 9.19 17.17
C GLY A 217 -12.66 8.87 15.76
N ALA A 218 -11.34 8.96 15.51
CA ALA A 218 -10.70 8.64 14.24
C ALA A 218 -11.07 7.23 13.76
N LYS A 219 -11.46 7.13 12.48
CA LYS A 219 -11.65 5.85 11.82
C LYS A 219 -10.29 5.35 11.33
N PHE A 220 -9.93 4.14 11.75
CA PHE A 220 -8.77 3.42 11.22
C PHE A 220 -9.18 2.61 10.00
N PHE A 221 -8.26 2.49 9.05
CA PHE A 221 -8.41 1.50 7.99
C PHE A 221 -8.20 0.10 8.57
N GLU A 222 -9.15 -0.81 8.35
CA GLU A 222 -9.17 -2.12 9.05
C GLU A 222 -7.92 -2.97 8.81
N SER A 223 -7.30 -2.89 7.64
CA SER A 223 -6.08 -3.64 7.32
C SER A 223 -4.79 -3.03 7.91
N CYS A 224 -4.84 -1.80 8.41
CA CYS A 224 -3.71 -1.07 9.02
C CYS A 224 -3.98 -0.69 10.48
N LEU A 225 -4.88 -1.42 11.15
CA LEU A 225 -5.18 -1.19 12.57
C LEU A 225 -3.91 -1.33 13.41
N PRO A 226 -3.65 -0.37 14.32
CA PRO A 226 -2.61 -0.53 15.32
C PRO A 226 -2.80 -1.80 16.16
N ILE A 227 -1.70 -2.48 16.47
CA ILE A 227 -1.73 -3.77 17.18
C ILE A 227 -2.40 -3.65 18.56
N GLU A 228 -2.22 -2.51 19.24
CA GLU A 228 -2.88 -2.21 20.51
C GLU A 228 -4.39 -2.02 20.38
N VAL A 229 -4.86 -1.59 19.20
CA VAL A 229 -6.31 -1.50 18.89
C VAL A 229 -6.87 -2.89 18.61
N LEU A 230 -6.14 -3.74 17.88
CA LEU A 230 -6.50 -5.14 17.70
C LEU A 230 -6.56 -5.88 19.03
N ALA A 231 -5.55 -5.69 19.90
CA ALA A 231 -5.49 -6.31 21.21
C ALA A 231 -6.69 -5.92 22.10
N SER A 232 -7.16 -4.67 22.03
CA SER A 232 -8.30 -4.20 22.82
C SER A 232 -9.64 -4.87 22.46
N ARG A 233 -9.72 -5.55 21.30
CA ARG A 233 -10.91 -6.32 20.90
C ARG A 233 -11.03 -7.68 21.60
N GLY A 234 -10.00 -8.13 22.30
CA GLY A 234 -9.99 -9.36 23.08
C GLY A 234 -8.62 -10.04 23.08
N VAL A 235 -8.35 -10.78 24.16
CA VAL A 235 -7.04 -11.42 24.41
C VAL A 235 -6.61 -12.37 23.29
N ASP A 236 -7.51 -13.05 22.63
CA ASP A 236 -7.22 -13.99 21.56
C ASP A 236 -7.16 -13.35 20.17
N THR A 237 -7.54 -12.07 20.02
CA THR A 237 -7.63 -11.42 18.70
C THR A 237 -6.33 -11.49 17.92
N LEU A 238 -5.19 -11.25 18.58
CA LEU A 238 -3.88 -11.29 17.92
C LEU A 238 -3.50 -12.69 17.45
N ARG A 239 -3.90 -13.74 18.18
CA ARG A 239 -3.65 -15.15 17.86
C ARG A 239 -4.45 -15.65 16.66
N PHE A 240 -5.55 -15.02 16.34
CA PHE A 240 -6.34 -15.27 15.12
C PHE A 240 -5.98 -14.29 13.98
N GLY A 241 -5.16 -13.29 14.28
CA GLY A 241 -4.68 -12.26 13.37
C GLY A 241 -3.16 -12.32 13.13
N PRO A 242 -2.41 -11.23 13.42
CA PRO A 242 -1.00 -11.09 13.06
C PRO A 242 -0.08 -12.08 13.77
N MET A 243 -0.44 -12.57 14.94
CA MET A 243 0.37 -13.52 15.72
C MET A 243 -0.13 -14.97 15.64
N LYS A 244 -0.87 -15.33 14.59
CA LYS A 244 -1.42 -16.66 14.40
C LYS A 244 -0.30 -17.72 14.30
N PRO A 245 -0.29 -18.78 15.13
CA PRO A 245 0.79 -19.78 15.12
C PRO A 245 0.59 -20.88 14.06
N VAL A 246 -0.63 -21.04 13.54
CA VAL A 246 -1.00 -22.16 12.65
C VAL A 246 -0.16 -22.17 11.37
N GLY A 247 0.43 -23.33 11.05
CA GLY A 247 1.28 -23.53 9.87
C GLY A 247 2.73 -23.06 10.05
N LEU A 248 3.13 -22.68 11.27
CA LEU A 248 4.51 -22.33 11.64
C LEU A 248 5.02 -23.30 12.70
N ILE A 249 5.97 -24.14 12.34
CA ILE A 249 6.55 -25.14 13.21
C ILE A 249 8.06 -24.95 13.23
N ASP A 250 8.62 -24.87 14.43
CA ASP A 250 10.06 -24.93 14.61
C ASP A 250 10.52 -26.39 14.47
N LYS A 251 11.22 -26.70 13.38
CA LYS A 251 11.71 -28.07 13.10
C LYS A 251 12.76 -28.56 14.10
N ARG A 252 13.32 -27.66 14.92
CA ARG A 252 14.30 -28.01 15.97
C ARG A 252 13.63 -28.63 17.18
N THR A 253 12.47 -28.08 17.58
CA THR A 253 11.74 -28.52 18.79
C THR A 253 10.50 -29.33 18.44
N ASN A 254 9.90 -29.12 17.28
CA ASN A 254 8.64 -29.72 16.86
C ASN A 254 7.44 -29.35 17.76
N GLU A 255 7.59 -28.33 18.60
CA GLU A 255 6.57 -27.88 19.54
C GLU A 255 5.50 -27.02 18.86
N LYS A 256 4.29 -27.09 19.43
CA LYS A 256 3.19 -26.20 19.02
C LYS A 256 3.29 -24.89 19.79
N ASN A 257 3.45 -23.82 19.04
CA ASN A 257 3.47 -22.47 19.61
C ASN A 257 2.06 -21.98 19.97
N TYR A 258 1.95 -21.19 21.03
CA TYR A 258 0.70 -20.52 21.41
C TYR A 258 0.43 -19.28 20.55
N ALA A 259 1.48 -18.51 20.27
CA ALA A 259 1.48 -17.38 19.35
C ALA A 259 2.85 -17.30 18.65
N VAL A 260 2.94 -16.61 17.51
CA VAL A 260 4.19 -16.39 16.77
C VAL A 260 4.22 -14.98 16.21
N VAL A 261 5.28 -14.25 16.50
CA VAL A 261 5.58 -12.97 15.83
C VAL A 261 6.41 -13.27 14.59
N GLN A 262 5.99 -12.73 13.44
CA GLN A 262 6.72 -12.91 12.19
C GLN A 262 7.46 -11.62 11.80
N LEU A 263 8.71 -11.78 11.36
CA LEU A 263 9.51 -10.69 10.80
C LEU A 263 9.79 -11.00 9.34
N ARG A 264 9.60 -9.99 8.48
CA ARG A 264 9.83 -10.07 7.05
C ARG A 264 11.07 -9.28 6.67
N GLN A 265 11.87 -9.83 5.77
CA GLN A 265 13.03 -9.15 5.21
C GLN A 265 12.64 -7.78 4.60
N ASP A 266 13.40 -6.74 4.93
CA ASP A 266 13.13 -5.37 4.51
C ASP A 266 14.12 -4.83 3.44
N ASN A 267 15.30 -5.44 3.32
CA ASN A 267 16.32 -5.07 2.34
C ASN A 267 17.02 -6.28 1.71
N SER A 268 17.64 -6.11 0.54
CA SER A 268 18.35 -7.17 -0.18
C SER A 268 19.56 -7.71 0.58
N ALA A 269 20.21 -6.89 1.41
CA ALA A 269 21.35 -7.28 2.25
C ALA A 269 20.96 -8.23 3.39
N LYS A 270 19.68 -8.48 3.62
CA LYS A 270 19.15 -9.32 4.72
C LYS A 270 19.59 -8.87 6.11
N THR A 271 19.81 -7.58 6.29
CA THR A 271 20.23 -6.98 7.57
C THR A 271 19.09 -6.36 8.35
N LEU A 272 17.97 -6.01 7.68
CA LEU A 272 16.81 -5.34 8.25
C LEU A 272 15.55 -6.18 8.10
N PHE A 273 14.73 -6.20 9.16
CA PHE A 273 13.48 -6.97 9.20
C PHE A 273 12.36 -6.14 9.81
N ASN A 274 11.18 -6.10 9.16
CA ASN A 274 10.01 -5.47 9.73
C ASN A 274 9.10 -6.47 10.44
N LEU A 275 8.45 -6.03 11.51
CA LEU A 275 7.48 -6.84 12.25
C LEU A 275 6.14 -6.83 11.51
N VAL A 276 5.68 -8.01 11.10
CA VAL A 276 4.45 -8.16 10.33
C VAL A 276 3.23 -7.97 11.23
N GLY A 277 2.38 -6.99 10.88
CA GLY A 277 1.15 -6.70 11.63
C GLY A 277 1.36 -5.97 12.96
N PHE A 278 2.52 -5.33 13.15
CA PHE A 278 2.86 -4.57 14.34
C PHE A 278 2.82 -3.05 14.12
N GLN A 279 1.93 -2.59 13.26
CA GLN A 279 1.62 -1.16 13.17
C GLN A 279 1.20 -0.66 14.55
N THR A 280 1.69 0.52 14.97
CA THR A 280 1.46 0.97 16.33
C THR A 280 1.51 2.48 16.50
N ASN A 281 0.72 2.98 17.47
CA ASN A 281 0.76 4.36 17.99
C ASN A 281 1.36 4.45 19.40
N LEU A 282 2.09 3.44 19.82
CA LEU A 282 2.75 3.45 21.12
C LEU A 282 3.91 4.47 21.15
N LYS A 283 4.18 5.06 22.31
CA LYS A 283 5.40 5.88 22.52
C LYS A 283 6.65 5.02 22.30
N TRP A 284 7.73 5.60 21.79
CA TRP A 284 8.96 4.87 21.43
C TRP A 284 9.53 4.01 22.56
N GLY A 285 9.55 4.53 23.81
CA GLY A 285 9.98 3.74 24.97
C GLY A 285 9.10 2.50 25.19
N ALA A 286 7.80 2.64 25.03
CA ALA A 286 6.86 1.53 25.16
C ALA A 286 6.98 0.51 24.02
N GLN A 287 7.28 0.97 22.79
CA GLN A 287 7.58 0.05 21.70
C GLN A 287 8.82 -0.79 22.00
N LYS A 288 9.88 -0.17 22.53
CA LYS A 288 11.11 -0.89 22.91
C LYS A 288 10.82 -1.95 23.97
N GLU A 289 10.12 -1.59 25.05
CA GLU A 289 9.72 -2.50 26.12
C GLU A 289 8.88 -3.68 25.57
N LEU A 290 7.89 -3.37 24.72
CA LEU A 290 7.02 -4.36 24.10
C LEU A 290 7.84 -5.34 23.23
N LEU A 291 8.71 -4.84 22.35
CA LEU A 291 9.49 -5.68 21.47
C LEU A 291 10.47 -6.57 22.26
N GLN A 292 11.10 -6.01 23.30
CA GLN A 292 12.02 -6.75 24.18
C GLN A 292 11.30 -7.83 25.04
N SER A 293 9.99 -7.77 25.17
CA SER A 293 9.21 -8.82 25.84
C SER A 293 8.95 -10.05 24.92
N ILE A 294 9.27 -9.96 23.64
CA ILE A 294 9.10 -11.04 22.66
C ILE A 294 10.30 -11.97 22.72
N PRO A 295 10.11 -13.28 22.97
CA PRO A 295 11.21 -14.24 22.92
C PRO A 295 11.98 -14.19 21.61
N GLY A 296 13.30 -14.09 21.71
CA GLY A 296 14.19 -13.89 20.57
C GLY A 296 14.45 -12.43 20.19
N LEU A 297 13.76 -11.47 20.81
CA LEU A 297 13.95 -10.02 20.60
C LEU A 297 14.38 -9.27 21.87
N GLU A 298 14.86 -9.97 22.90
CA GLU A 298 15.19 -9.40 24.21
C GLU A 298 16.22 -8.26 24.11
N ASN A 299 17.16 -8.37 23.17
CA ASN A 299 18.23 -7.40 22.94
C ASN A 299 18.07 -6.67 21.58
N VAL A 300 16.83 -6.60 21.06
CA VAL A 300 16.57 -6.09 19.73
C VAL A 300 16.99 -4.62 19.56
N ASN A 301 17.68 -4.33 18.47
CA ASN A 301 17.99 -2.99 18.01
C ASN A 301 16.92 -2.51 17.03
N ILE A 302 16.18 -1.46 17.41
CA ILE A 302 15.10 -0.89 16.61
C ILE A 302 15.70 0.22 15.74
N VAL A 303 15.76 -0.01 14.42
CA VAL A 303 16.26 0.98 13.45
C VAL A 303 15.21 2.02 13.12
N ARG A 304 13.94 1.59 13.09
CA ARG A 304 12.81 2.46 12.84
C ARG A 304 11.66 2.10 13.78
N TYR A 305 11.16 3.11 14.48
CA TYR A 305 9.97 2.96 15.32
C TYR A 305 8.70 3.05 14.50
N GLY A 306 7.66 2.38 14.98
CA GLY A 306 6.31 2.56 14.46
C GLY A 306 5.80 3.98 14.73
N VAL A 307 5.05 4.53 13.78
CA VAL A 307 4.46 5.88 13.86
C VAL A 307 3.09 5.85 13.23
N MET A 308 2.15 6.61 13.78
CA MET A 308 0.83 6.80 13.19
C MET A 308 0.79 8.09 12.36
N HIS A 309 0.15 8.03 11.21
CA HIS A 309 -0.08 9.16 10.33
C HIS A 309 -1.56 9.37 10.07
N ARG A 310 -1.95 10.63 9.95
CA ARG A 310 -3.27 11.02 9.46
C ARG A 310 -3.21 11.07 7.94
N ASN A 311 -3.95 10.19 7.30
CA ASN A 311 -4.10 10.14 5.86
C ASN A 311 -5.31 10.95 5.40
N THR A 312 -5.15 11.66 4.31
CA THR A 312 -6.16 12.52 3.72
C THR A 312 -6.60 11.97 2.37
N PHE A 313 -7.89 11.97 2.09
CA PHE A 313 -8.43 11.60 0.79
C PHE A 313 -9.63 12.48 0.40
N ILE A 314 -9.90 12.58 -0.89
CA ILE A 314 -11.01 13.37 -1.45
C ILE A 314 -12.30 12.54 -1.50
N ASN A 315 -13.43 13.21 -1.58
CA ASN A 315 -14.72 12.57 -1.83
C ASN A 315 -14.85 12.19 -3.33
N SER A 316 -14.10 11.18 -3.74
CA SER A 316 -14.02 10.74 -5.14
C SER A 316 -15.36 10.36 -5.77
N PRO A 317 -16.35 9.74 -5.07
CA PRO A 317 -17.68 9.49 -5.63
C PRO A 317 -18.35 10.70 -6.26
N ASN A 318 -18.17 11.86 -5.67
CA ASN A 318 -18.80 13.10 -6.17
C ASN A 318 -17.91 13.84 -7.18
N LEU A 319 -16.61 13.59 -7.18
CA LEU A 319 -15.62 14.37 -7.91
C LEU A 319 -15.14 13.72 -9.20
N LEU A 320 -14.96 12.39 -9.22
CA LEU A 320 -14.27 11.67 -10.27
C LEU A 320 -15.20 10.78 -11.12
N ASN A 321 -14.80 10.56 -12.36
CA ASN A 321 -15.30 9.51 -13.23
C ASN A 321 -14.45 8.22 -13.05
N PRO A 322 -14.90 7.04 -13.46
CA PRO A 322 -14.11 5.81 -13.42
C PRO A 322 -12.78 5.87 -14.19
N THR A 323 -12.61 6.86 -15.05
CA THR A 323 -11.36 7.20 -15.75
C THR A 323 -10.36 7.95 -14.89
N LEU A 324 -10.69 8.26 -13.62
CA LEU A 324 -9.97 9.12 -12.68
C LEU A 324 -9.91 10.60 -13.08
N GLN A 325 -10.61 10.99 -14.14
CA GLN A 325 -10.80 12.37 -14.59
C GLN A 325 -11.81 13.08 -13.70
N THR A 326 -11.58 14.36 -13.38
CA THR A 326 -12.59 15.14 -12.66
C THR A 326 -13.81 15.42 -13.55
N ARG A 327 -14.98 15.51 -12.92
CA ARG A 327 -16.25 15.80 -13.64
C ARG A 327 -16.32 17.23 -14.13
N GLU A 328 -15.78 18.19 -13.34
CA GLU A 328 -15.85 19.61 -13.64
C GLU A 328 -14.78 20.07 -14.66
N ARG A 329 -13.54 19.55 -14.51
CA ARG A 329 -12.39 19.95 -15.34
C ARG A 329 -11.78 18.76 -16.05
N LYS A 330 -11.94 18.69 -17.37
CA LYS A 330 -11.60 17.51 -18.18
C LYS A 330 -10.09 17.21 -18.28
N ASP A 331 -9.23 18.21 -18.13
CA ASP A 331 -7.77 18.06 -18.17
C ASP A 331 -7.13 17.93 -16.77
N LEU A 332 -7.96 17.62 -15.76
CA LEU A 332 -7.52 17.37 -14.39
C LEU A 332 -7.90 15.95 -13.95
N PHE A 333 -6.89 15.20 -13.49
CA PHE A 333 -7.04 13.85 -12.97
C PHE A 333 -6.52 13.78 -11.53
N PHE A 334 -7.02 12.79 -10.79
CA PHE A 334 -6.46 12.41 -9.48
C PHE A 334 -6.01 10.96 -9.51
N ALA A 335 -4.90 10.65 -8.82
CA ALA A 335 -4.37 9.29 -8.72
C ALA A 335 -3.74 9.02 -7.35
N GLY A 336 -3.62 7.75 -7.00
CA GLY A 336 -3.04 7.31 -5.74
C GLY A 336 -4.01 7.36 -4.57
N GLN A 337 -3.46 7.19 -3.38
CA GLN A 337 -4.22 7.03 -2.14
C GLN A 337 -5.15 8.23 -1.83
N ILE A 338 -4.83 9.41 -2.34
CA ILE A 338 -5.70 10.59 -2.21
C ILE A 338 -7.10 10.38 -2.82
N THR A 339 -7.26 9.45 -3.76
CA THR A 339 -8.55 9.10 -4.37
C THR A 339 -9.39 8.15 -3.51
N GLY A 340 -8.87 7.63 -2.40
CA GLY A 340 -9.49 6.56 -1.61
C GLY A 340 -9.14 5.16 -2.09
N THR A 341 -8.17 5.00 -3.00
CA THR A 341 -7.55 3.70 -3.26
C THR A 341 -6.50 3.43 -2.18
N GLU A 342 -6.72 2.39 -1.36
CA GLU A 342 -5.82 2.08 -0.24
C GLU A 342 -4.84 0.99 -0.63
N GLY A 343 -3.54 1.28 -0.49
CA GLY A 343 -2.43 0.36 -0.74
C GLY A 343 -1.46 0.84 -1.81
N TYR A 344 -0.24 0.29 -1.78
CA TYR A 344 0.82 0.65 -2.71
C TYR A 344 0.54 0.18 -4.14
N THR A 345 0.06 -1.06 -4.29
CA THR A 345 -0.31 -1.63 -5.60
C THR A 345 -1.43 -0.82 -6.24
N GLU A 346 -2.45 -0.49 -5.46
CA GLU A 346 -3.60 0.32 -5.86
C GLU A 346 -3.19 1.74 -6.27
N SER A 347 -2.24 2.31 -5.53
CA SER A 347 -1.69 3.63 -5.85
C SER A 347 -0.95 3.63 -7.19
N ILE A 348 -0.10 2.62 -7.45
CA ILE A 348 0.59 2.46 -8.73
C ILE A 348 -0.44 2.26 -9.85
N ALA A 349 -1.42 1.36 -9.66
CA ALA A 349 -2.44 1.04 -10.66
C ALA A 349 -3.29 2.25 -11.04
N SER A 350 -3.68 3.08 -10.07
CA SER A 350 -4.40 4.33 -10.34
C SER A 350 -3.53 5.37 -11.06
N GLY A 351 -2.23 5.44 -10.73
CA GLY A 351 -1.25 6.27 -11.44
C GLY A 351 -1.09 5.84 -12.89
N LEU A 352 -0.98 4.54 -13.14
CA LEU A 352 -0.94 3.95 -14.48
C LEU A 352 -2.17 4.34 -15.29
N LEU A 353 -3.37 4.13 -14.75
CA LEU A 353 -4.60 4.48 -15.48
C LEU A 353 -4.73 5.98 -15.72
N ALA A 354 -4.38 6.83 -14.74
CA ALA A 354 -4.43 8.28 -14.91
C ALA A 354 -3.42 8.77 -15.96
N GLY A 355 -2.20 8.22 -15.99
CA GLY A 355 -1.19 8.51 -17.00
C GLY A 355 -1.64 8.12 -18.41
N LEU A 356 -2.15 6.89 -18.57
CA LEU A 356 -2.70 6.42 -19.84
C LEU A 356 -3.87 7.28 -20.31
N ASN A 357 -4.80 7.63 -19.41
CA ASN A 357 -5.96 8.43 -19.75
C ASN A 357 -5.63 9.90 -20.05
N MET A 358 -4.63 10.47 -19.38
CA MET A 358 -4.15 11.81 -19.74
C MET A 358 -3.50 11.80 -21.14
N ALA A 359 -2.71 10.79 -21.48
CA ALA A 359 -2.13 10.66 -22.81
C ALA A 359 -3.22 10.52 -23.89
N ARG A 360 -4.22 9.68 -23.67
CA ARG A 360 -5.35 9.50 -24.57
C ARG A 360 -6.17 10.78 -24.74
N LEU A 361 -6.42 11.51 -23.63
CA LEU A 361 -7.09 12.81 -23.70
C LEU A 361 -6.34 13.78 -24.64
N LEU A 362 -5.03 13.86 -24.49
CA LEU A 362 -4.20 14.79 -25.28
C LEU A 362 -4.06 14.37 -26.73
N ASN A 363 -4.21 13.08 -27.02
CA ASN A 363 -4.27 12.53 -28.38
C ASN A 363 -5.68 12.56 -28.98
N ASN A 364 -6.69 13.09 -28.26
CA ASN A 364 -8.11 13.05 -28.63
C ASN A 364 -8.67 11.64 -28.81
N GLU A 365 -8.18 10.67 -28.03
CA GLU A 365 -8.64 9.31 -28.00
C GLU A 365 -9.68 9.10 -26.88
N PRO A 366 -10.61 8.11 -27.01
CA PRO A 366 -11.53 7.76 -25.95
C PRO A 366 -10.80 7.29 -24.69
N LEU A 367 -11.19 7.79 -23.51
CA LEU A 367 -10.58 7.40 -22.24
C LEU A 367 -10.92 5.94 -21.89
N LEU A 368 -10.04 5.31 -21.14
CA LEU A 368 -10.22 3.93 -20.64
C LEU A 368 -11.02 3.97 -19.34
N ALA A 369 -12.30 3.59 -19.42
CA ALA A 369 -13.10 3.18 -18.26
C ALA A 369 -13.13 1.64 -18.28
N LEU A 370 -12.26 1.03 -17.47
CA LEU A 370 -12.03 -0.41 -17.50
C LEU A 370 -13.28 -1.19 -17.05
N PRO A 371 -13.49 -2.42 -17.57
CA PRO A 371 -14.64 -3.24 -17.18
C PRO A 371 -14.67 -3.58 -15.69
N THR A 372 -15.85 -3.61 -15.08
CA THR A 372 -16.04 -3.87 -13.64
C THR A 372 -15.69 -5.29 -13.20
N ASP A 373 -15.54 -6.22 -14.12
CA ASP A 373 -15.07 -7.57 -13.83
C ASP A 373 -13.54 -7.70 -13.81
N THR A 374 -12.79 -6.64 -14.16
CA THR A 374 -11.37 -6.49 -13.87
C THR A 374 -11.17 -5.90 -12.46
N MET A 375 -10.02 -6.15 -11.82
CA MET A 375 -9.75 -5.62 -10.48
C MET A 375 -9.58 -4.10 -10.49
N LEU A 376 -8.82 -3.56 -11.44
CA LEU A 376 -8.61 -2.10 -11.56
C LEU A 376 -9.91 -1.40 -11.96
N GLY A 377 -10.68 -1.98 -12.87
CA GLY A 377 -12.01 -1.46 -13.24
C GLY A 377 -12.98 -1.47 -12.05
N ALA A 378 -13.07 -2.57 -11.29
CA ALA A 378 -13.90 -2.65 -10.09
C ALA A 378 -13.47 -1.61 -9.04
N LEU A 379 -12.16 -1.44 -8.83
CA LEU A 379 -11.61 -0.48 -7.90
C LEU A 379 -11.99 0.96 -8.27
N THR A 380 -11.78 1.35 -9.53
CA THR A 380 -12.10 2.71 -10.00
C THR A 380 -13.60 2.98 -10.02
N HIS A 381 -14.42 2.01 -10.39
CA HIS A 381 -15.88 2.13 -10.30
C HIS A 381 -16.36 2.24 -8.85
N TYR A 382 -15.76 1.49 -7.91
CA TYR A 382 -16.11 1.58 -6.50
C TYR A 382 -15.84 2.98 -5.93
N ILE A 383 -14.62 3.51 -6.12
CA ILE A 383 -14.24 4.81 -5.56
C ILE A 383 -14.95 5.99 -6.21
N THR A 384 -15.55 5.82 -7.37
CA THR A 384 -16.24 6.88 -8.11
C THR A 384 -17.76 6.71 -8.17
N ASN A 385 -18.31 5.71 -7.46
CA ASN A 385 -19.75 5.47 -7.43
C ASN A 385 -20.47 6.50 -6.56
N PRO A 386 -21.32 7.36 -7.13
CA PRO A 386 -22.02 8.43 -6.39
C PRO A 386 -23.05 7.90 -5.36
N GLU A 387 -23.40 6.61 -5.41
CA GLU A 387 -24.30 5.98 -4.44
C GLU A 387 -23.62 5.73 -3.07
N HIS A 388 -22.32 5.87 -2.98
CA HIS A 388 -21.59 5.71 -1.73
C HIS A 388 -21.71 6.93 -0.83
N THR A 389 -22.76 6.98 0.00
CA THR A 389 -23.03 8.09 0.93
C THR A 389 -22.04 8.15 2.10
N ASN A 390 -21.42 7.03 2.49
CA ASN A 390 -20.40 6.95 3.53
C ASN A 390 -19.12 6.33 2.93
N PHE A 391 -18.50 7.08 2.01
CA PHE A 391 -17.32 6.62 1.29
C PHE A 391 -16.16 6.34 2.24
N GLN A 392 -15.55 5.18 2.10
CA GLN A 392 -14.35 4.75 2.81
C GLN A 392 -13.31 4.25 1.81
N PRO A 393 -12.00 4.43 2.09
CA PRO A 393 -10.95 3.85 1.27
C PRO A 393 -11.11 2.35 1.11
N ILE A 394 -10.68 1.84 -0.04
CA ILE A 394 -10.79 0.43 -0.41
C ILE A 394 -9.50 -0.06 -1.06
N ASN A 395 -9.12 -1.29 -0.77
CA ASN A 395 -8.05 -2.01 -1.46
C ASN A 395 -8.60 -3.03 -2.47
N SER A 396 -7.70 -3.59 -3.27
CA SER A 396 -8.01 -4.68 -4.20
C SER A 396 -8.46 -5.94 -3.45
N ASN A 397 -9.72 -6.30 -3.62
CA ASN A 397 -10.31 -7.50 -3.00
C ASN A 397 -11.46 -8.04 -3.86
N TRP A 398 -11.76 -9.33 -3.68
CA TRP A 398 -12.81 -10.00 -4.45
C TRP A 398 -14.24 -9.51 -4.14
N GLY A 399 -14.43 -8.76 -3.06
CA GLY A 399 -15.75 -8.24 -2.68
C GLY A 399 -16.28 -7.13 -3.58
N ILE A 400 -15.37 -6.44 -4.30
CA ILE A 400 -15.75 -5.35 -5.24
C ILE A 400 -15.92 -5.83 -6.69
N VAL A 401 -15.47 -7.05 -7.00
CA VAL A 401 -15.57 -7.63 -8.35
C VAL A 401 -16.84 -8.48 -8.43
N PRO A 402 -17.63 -8.39 -9.52
CA PRO A 402 -18.81 -9.23 -9.71
C PRO A 402 -18.50 -10.73 -9.54
N PRO A 403 -19.27 -11.47 -8.76
CA PRO A 403 -18.99 -12.87 -8.47
C PRO A 403 -19.10 -13.75 -9.73
N VAL A 404 -18.45 -14.92 -9.66
CA VAL A 404 -18.67 -16.02 -10.60
C VAL A 404 -19.65 -17.03 -10.00
N GLU A 405 -20.49 -17.62 -10.83
CA GLU A 405 -21.36 -18.71 -10.41
C GLU A 405 -20.57 -20.00 -10.28
N LEU A 406 -20.70 -20.66 -9.13
CA LEU A 406 -20.09 -21.95 -8.83
C LEU A 406 -21.16 -22.98 -8.48
N PRO A 407 -20.97 -24.24 -8.90
CA PRO A 407 -21.80 -25.35 -8.44
C PRO A 407 -21.84 -25.40 -6.91
N LYS A 408 -22.96 -25.81 -6.31
CA LYS A 408 -23.16 -25.82 -4.84
C LYS A 408 -22.02 -26.52 -4.09
N LYS A 409 -21.45 -27.59 -4.65
CA LYS A 409 -20.34 -28.38 -4.05
C LYS A 409 -19.02 -27.61 -4.01
N GLU A 410 -18.82 -26.65 -4.92
CA GLU A 410 -17.55 -25.92 -5.08
C GLU A 410 -17.56 -24.49 -4.52
N ARG A 411 -18.72 -24.01 -4.04
CA ARG A 411 -18.88 -22.64 -3.49
C ARG A 411 -17.90 -22.29 -2.37
N LYS A 412 -17.42 -23.30 -1.61
CA LYS A 412 -16.45 -23.14 -0.51
C LYS A 412 -15.00 -23.17 -0.99
N ASN A 413 -14.74 -23.55 -2.23
CA ASN A 413 -13.38 -23.59 -2.78
C ASN A 413 -12.93 -22.19 -3.18
N LYS A 414 -12.32 -21.48 -2.22
CA LYS A 414 -11.86 -20.09 -2.41
C LYS A 414 -10.81 -19.99 -3.52
N LYS A 415 -9.94 -21.00 -3.68
CA LYS A 415 -8.88 -21.00 -4.69
C LYS A 415 -9.48 -21.08 -6.09
N LEU A 416 -10.35 -22.07 -6.34
CA LEU A 416 -11.04 -22.21 -7.62
C LEU A 416 -11.85 -20.95 -7.98
N LYS A 417 -12.56 -20.37 -6.99
CA LYS A 417 -13.28 -19.11 -7.18
C LYS A 417 -12.34 -18.00 -7.65
N GLY A 418 -11.20 -17.84 -6.97
CA GLY A 418 -10.19 -16.84 -7.34
C GLY A 418 -9.61 -17.06 -8.74
N GLU A 419 -9.30 -18.32 -9.12
CA GLU A 419 -8.82 -18.69 -10.44
C GLU A 419 -9.83 -18.32 -11.54
N LEU A 420 -11.11 -18.66 -11.36
CA LEU A 420 -12.16 -18.37 -12.35
C LEU A 420 -12.39 -16.85 -12.49
N MET A 421 -12.42 -16.12 -11.38
CA MET A 421 -12.56 -14.65 -11.40
C MET A 421 -11.37 -13.99 -12.08
N ALA A 422 -10.15 -14.46 -11.81
CA ALA A 422 -8.93 -13.93 -12.41
C ALA A 422 -8.89 -14.18 -13.92
N ASN A 423 -9.18 -15.40 -14.36
CA ASN A 423 -9.21 -15.74 -15.79
C ASN A 423 -10.23 -14.86 -16.54
N ARG A 424 -11.46 -14.74 -16.01
CA ARG A 424 -12.47 -13.86 -16.59
C ARG A 424 -11.97 -12.41 -16.69
N ALA A 425 -11.37 -11.89 -15.64
CA ALA A 425 -10.86 -10.52 -15.60
C ALA A 425 -9.80 -10.25 -16.67
N LEU A 426 -8.81 -11.15 -16.80
CA LEU A 426 -7.75 -11.02 -17.81
C LEU A 426 -8.28 -11.14 -19.24
N GLU A 427 -9.23 -12.05 -19.49
CA GLU A 427 -9.89 -12.17 -20.80
C GLU A 427 -10.72 -10.93 -21.13
N SER A 428 -11.44 -10.38 -20.14
CA SER A 428 -12.22 -9.15 -20.28
C SER A 428 -11.31 -7.96 -20.58
N LEU A 429 -10.22 -7.80 -19.82
CA LEU A 429 -9.25 -6.73 -20.06
C LEU A 429 -8.62 -6.84 -21.45
N LYS A 430 -8.19 -8.04 -21.84
CA LYS A 430 -7.61 -8.29 -23.17
C LYS A 430 -8.59 -7.92 -24.29
N SER A 431 -9.84 -8.38 -24.18
CA SER A 431 -10.88 -8.09 -25.15
C SER A 431 -11.21 -6.60 -25.23
N TYR A 432 -11.23 -5.93 -24.07
CA TYR A 432 -11.45 -4.49 -23.99
C TYR A 432 -10.34 -3.69 -24.69
N LEU A 433 -9.07 -4.06 -24.48
CA LEU A 433 -7.92 -3.36 -25.07
C LEU A 433 -7.81 -3.56 -26.60
N ILE A 434 -8.25 -4.70 -27.13
CA ILE A 434 -8.28 -4.94 -28.58
C ILE A 434 -9.31 -4.04 -29.29
N ASN A 435 -10.39 -3.68 -28.60
CA ASN A 435 -11.50 -2.89 -29.14
C ASN A 435 -11.37 -1.37 -28.88
N LYS A 436 -10.28 -0.91 -28.31
CA LYS A 436 -9.99 0.51 -27.96
C LYS A 436 -8.78 1.05 -28.65
#